data_926b9b37839ee6a912440658ecc31577
#
_entry.id   926b9b37839ee6a912440658ecc31577
#
_cell.length_a   1.000
_cell.length_b   1.000
_cell.length_c   1.000
_cell.angle_alpha   90.00
_cell.angle_beta   90.00
_cell.angle_gamma   90.00
#
_symmetry.space_group_name_H-M   'P 1'
#
loop_
_entity.id
_entity.type
_entity.pdbx_description
1 polymer ?
#
loop_
_entity_poly.entity_id
_entity_poly.type
_entity_poly.pdbx_seq_one_letter_code
_entity_poly.pdbx_strand_id
1 'polypeptide(L)'
;MNDNSFNQIKLFQSLFKGREDVFAVRWEKSSKSGYMPAYNYDMYHYRAHKMNGGTFQNYPHKTYLSLTDNELQKHFIGIQQIGVYPLLQDNTSWFLVADFDKQNWKEEAVNFLNACKEENIPAY
;
A
#
# COMPACT_ATOMS: atom_id res chain seq x y z
N MET A 1 -11.34 16.31 12.64
CA MET A 1 -9.97 15.81 12.42
C MET A 1 -9.02 16.73 13.18
N ASN A 2 -8.17 16.20 14.04
CA ASN A 2 -7.21 17.03 14.79
C ASN A 2 -6.15 17.55 13.79
N ASP A 3 -5.68 18.79 13.94
CA ASP A 3 -4.64 19.40 13.07
C ASP A 3 -3.41 18.50 12.89
N ASN A 4 -3.06 17.75 13.92
CA ASN A 4 -1.93 16.81 13.89
C ASN A 4 -2.18 15.64 12.93
N SER A 5 -3.39 15.07 12.90
CA SER A 5 -3.75 13.97 11.98
C SER A 5 -3.75 14.42 10.53
N PHE A 6 -4.21 15.64 10.26
CA PHE A 6 -4.19 16.20 8.92
C PHE A 6 -2.76 16.40 8.41
N ASN A 7 -1.87 16.92 9.25
CA ASN A 7 -0.46 17.09 8.90
C ASN A 7 0.26 15.75 8.64
N GLN A 8 -0.06 14.70 9.41
CA GLN A 8 0.48 13.36 9.19
C GLN A 8 0.04 12.77 7.84
N ILE A 9 -1.24 12.91 7.49
CA ILE A 9 -1.76 12.44 6.19
C ILE A 9 -1.05 13.17 5.03
N LYS A 10 -0.91 14.49 5.12
CA LYS A 10 -0.23 15.29 4.08
C LYS A 10 1.25 14.93 3.94
N LEU A 11 1.94 14.72 5.04
CA LEU A 11 3.34 14.26 5.02
C LEU A 11 3.45 12.88 4.36
N PHE A 12 2.60 11.93 4.73
CA PHE A 12 2.58 10.60 4.15
C PHE A 12 2.34 10.66 2.63
N GLN A 13 1.32 11.41 2.19
CA GLN A 13 1.02 11.59 0.77
C GLN A 13 2.17 12.24 -0.02
N SER A 14 2.95 13.11 0.61
CA SER A 14 4.10 13.74 -0.03
C SER A 14 5.28 12.79 -0.21
N LEU A 15 5.51 11.90 0.78
CA LEU A 15 6.64 10.94 0.77
C LEU A 15 6.34 9.69 -0.06
N PHE A 16 5.08 9.21 -0.02
CA PHE A 16 4.66 7.96 -0.66
C PHE A 16 3.61 8.22 -1.74
N LYS A 17 3.92 9.14 -2.63
CA LYS A 17 3.05 9.49 -3.75
C LYS A 17 3.01 8.35 -4.77
N GLY A 18 1.85 7.73 -4.93
CA GLY A 18 1.63 6.62 -5.84
C GLY A 18 0.23 6.65 -6.43
N ARG A 19 -0.30 5.47 -6.77
CA ARG A 19 -1.68 5.36 -7.25
C ARG A 19 -2.67 5.74 -6.15
N GLU A 20 -3.70 6.50 -6.52
CA GLU A 20 -4.80 6.90 -5.64
C GLU A 20 -6.10 6.13 -5.98
N ASP A 21 -6.20 5.56 -7.17
CA ASP A 21 -7.34 4.78 -7.63
C ASP A 21 -7.41 3.36 -7.04
N VAL A 22 -6.31 2.90 -6.44
CA VAL A 22 -6.19 1.59 -5.78
C VAL A 22 -5.09 1.64 -4.72
N PHE A 23 -5.28 0.90 -3.64
CA PHE A 23 -4.24 0.63 -2.63
C PHE A 23 -4.27 -0.85 -2.23
N ALA A 24 -3.19 -1.33 -1.65
CA ALA A 24 -3.15 -2.67 -1.07
C ALA A 24 -3.63 -2.64 0.37
N VAL A 25 -4.34 -3.69 0.79
CA VAL A 25 -4.72 -3.91 2.19
C VAL A 25 -4.16 -5.24 2.67
N ARG A 26 -3.63 -5.25 3.89
CA ARG A 26 -3.16 -6.47 4.54
C ARG A 26 -4.33 -7.36 4.91
N TRP A 27 -4.19 -8.63 4.63
CA TRP A 27 -5.09 -9.67 5.13
C TRP A 27 -4.33 -10.71 5.94
N GLU A 28 -5.01 -11.31 6.91
CA GLU A 28 -4.50 -12.41 7.72
C GLU A 28 -5.55 -13.52 7.78
N LYS A 29 -5.10 -14.75 7.60
CA LYS A 29 -5.96 -15.93 7.71
C LYS A 29 -5.15 -17.11 8.24
N SER A 30 -5.45 -17.54 9.46
CA SER A 30 -4.70 -18.58 10.17
C SER A 30 -3.21 -18.21 10.27
N SER A 31 -2.31 -19.03 9.74
CA SER A 31 -0.87 -18.79 9.72
C SER A 31 -0.37 -18.03 8.48
N LYS A 32 -1.27 -17.59 7.60
CA LYS A 32 -0.91 -16.89 6.36
C LYS A 32 -1.32 -15.43 6.43
N SER A 33 -0.49 -14.57 5.87
CA SER A 33 -0.80 -13.17 5.68
C SER A 33 -0.25 -12.69 4.33
N GLY A 34 -0.75 -11.57 3.85
CA GLY A 34 -0.29 -10.97 2.61
C GLY A 34 -1.02 -9.66 2.33
N TYR A 35 -0.76 -9.11 1.18
CA TYR A 35 -1.42 -7.91 0.69
C TYR A 35 -2.22 -8.24 -0.56
N MET A 36 -3.36 -7.57 -0.72
CA MET A 36 -4.20 -7.65 -1.93
C MET A 36 -4.78 -6.27 -2.20
N PRO A 37 -5.17 -5.97 -3.46
CA PRO A 37 -5.88 -4.73 -3.73
C PRO A 37 -7.14 -4.62 -2.88
N ALA A 38 -7.41 -3.43 -2.36
CA ALA A 38 -8.66 -3.14 -1.67
C ALA A 38 -9.80 -3.06 -2.68
N TYR A 39 -10.93 -3.70 -2.37
CA TYR A 39 -12.09 -3.76 -3.25
C TYR A 39 -13.36 -3.26 -2.58
N ASN A 40 -14.17 -2.55 -3.36
CA ASN A 40 -15.55 -2.27 -3.05
C ASN A 40 -16.45 -3.34 -3.71
N TYR A 41 -17.29 -4.01 -2.95
CA TYR A 41 -18.21 -5.05 -3.43
C TYR A 41 -19.36 -5.29 -2.46
N ASP A 42 -20.45 -5.85 -2.96
CA ASP A 42 -21.58 -6.24 -2.15
C ASP A 42 -21.37 -7.64 -1.53
N MET A 43 -21.40 -7.69 -0.19
CA MET A 43 -21.16 -8.91 0.59
C MET A 43 -22.22 -9.99 0.34
N TYR A 44 -23.48 -9.61 0.12
CA TYR A 44 -24.57 -10.58 -0.12
C TYR A 44 -24.44 -11.22 -1.48
N HIS A 45 -24.20 -10.43 -2.52
CA HIS A 45 -23.95 -10.93 -3.86
C HIS A 45 -22.69 -11.81 -3.91
N TYR A 46 -21.62 -11.42 -3.21
CA TYR A 46 -20.44 -12.26 -3.12
C TYR A 46 -20.69 -13.59 -2.41
N ARG A 47 -21.47 -13.61 -1.32
CA ARG A 47 -21.85 -14.87 -0.64
C ARG A 47 -22.61 -15.79 -1.56
N ALA A 48 -23.59 -15.28 -2.31
CA ALA A 48 -24.35 -16.07 -3.30
C ALA A 48 -23.41 -16.65 -4.38
N HIS A 49 -22.47 -15.84 -4.91
CA HIS A 49 -21.46 -16.29 -5.85
C HIS A 49 -20.61 -17.43 -5.28
N LYS A 50 -20.18 -17.31 -4.02
CA LYS A 50 -19.39 -18.32 -3.31
C LYS A 50 -20.16 -19.62 -3.09
N MET A 51 -21.45 -19.54 -2.75
CA MET A 51 -22.30 -20.73 -2.57
C MET A 51 -22.46 -21.52 -3.87
N ASN A 52 -22.37 -20.85 -5.03
CA ASN A 52 -22.39 -21.47 -6.36
C ASN A 52 -21.01 -21.91 -6.86
N GLY A 53 -20.03 -22.07 -5.95
CA GLY A 53 -18.66 -22.53 -6.29
C GLY A 53 -17.71 -21.45 -6.80
N GLY A 54 -18.13 -20.18 -6.79
CA GLY A 54 -17.27 -19.06 -7.17
C GLY A 54 -16.21 -18.72 -6.13
N THR A 55 -15.19 -17.99 -6.55
CA THR A 55 -14.10 -17.47 -5.70
C THR A 55 -14.08 -15.95 -5.77
N PHE A 56 -13.35 -15.30 -4.83
CA PHE A 56 -13.17 -13.85 -4.88
C PHE A 56 -12.41 -13.40 -6.14
N GLN A 57 -11.50 -14.22 -6.62
CA GLN A 57 -10.72 -13.90 -7.82
C GLN A 57 -11.61 -13.77 -9.06
N ASN A 58 -12.58 -14.69 -9.25
CA ASN A 58 -13.47 -14.70 -10.41
C ASN A 58 -14.82 -13.98 -10.16
N TYR A 59 -14.98 -13.26 -9.01
CA TYR A 59 -16.16 -12.48 -8.73
C TYR A 59 -16.20 -11.21 -9.60
N PRO A 60 -17.22 -11.04 -10.48
CA PRO A 60 -17.19 -9.98 -11.49
C PRO A 60 -17.62 -8.61 -10.96
N HIS A 61 -18.40 -8.56 -9.85
CA HIS A 61 -19.00 -7.33 -9.32
C HIS A 61 -18.15 -6.74 -8.19
N LYS A 62 -16.86 -6.46 -8.47
CA LYS A 62 -15.95 -5.76 -7.58
C LYS A 62 -15.20 -4.68 -8.35
N THR A 63 -14.97 -3.56 -7.68
CA THR A 63 -14.15 -2.44 -8.19
C THR A 63 -13.05 -2.13 -7.19
N TYR A 64 -11.98 -1.52 -7.64
CA TYR A 64 -10.95 -1.04 -6.72
C TYR A 64 -11.50 0.05 -5.81
N LEU A 65 -11.04 0.03 -4.56
CA LEU A 65 -11.28 1.09 -3.59
C LEU A 65 -10.17 2.13 -3.70
N SER A 66 -10.57 3.41 -3.84
CA SER A 66 -9.61 4.51 -3.92
C SER A 66 -8.97 4.80 -2.56
N LEU A 67 -7.69 5.20 -2.60
CA LEU A 67 -6.94 5.63 -1.42
C LEU A 67 -7.34 7.05 -1.03
N THR A 68 -8.29 7.18 -0.12
CA THR A 68 -8.76 8.46 0.41
C THR A 68 -8.07 8.80 1.73
N ASP A 69 -8.19 10.07 2.17
CA ASP A 69 -7.72 10.50 3.48
C ASP A 69 -8.34 9.68 4.63
N ASN A 70 -9.59 9.22 4.46
CA ASN A 70 -10.24 8.35 5.43
C ASN A 70 -9.58 6.95 5.51
N GLU A 71 -9.14 6.39 4.38
CA GLU A 71 -8.42 5.12 4.38
C GLU A 71 -7.02 5.26 4.99
N LEU A 72 -6.33 6.39 4.75
CA LEU A 72 -5.08 6.73 5.43
C LEU A 72 -5.29 6.92 6.93
N GLN A 73 -6.36 7.57 7.35
CA GLN A 73 -6.69 7.72 8.77
C GLN A 73 -6.88 6.37 9.46
N LYS A 74 -7.57 5.41 8.83
CA LYS A 74 -7.73 4.05 9.36
C LYS A 74 -6.38 3.34 9.55
N HIS A 75 -5.41 3.59 8.64
CA HIS A 75 -4.05 3.06 8.77
C HIS A 75 -3.33 3.67 9.97
N PHE A 76 -3.35 4.99 10.13
CA PHE A 76 -2.68 5.67 11.25
C PHE A 76 -3.22 5.31 12.62
N ILE A 77 -4.52 5.02 12.73
CA ILE A 77 -5.12 4.58 14.00
C ILE A 77 -5.11 3.05 14.18
N GLY A 78 -4.44 2.31 13.28
CA GLY A 78 -4.21 0.88 13.42
C GLY A 78 -5.40 -0.03 13.07
N ILE A 79 -6.48 0.50 12.46
CA ILE A 79 -7.64 -0.31 12.04
C ILE A 79 -7.28 -1.21 10.87
N GLN A 80 -6.41 -0.75 9.97
CA GLN A 80 -5.94 -1.51 8.82
C GLN A 80 -4.47 -1.20 8.51
N GLN A 81 -3.79 -2.14 7.84
CA GLN A 81 -2.47 -1.90 7.27
C GLN A 81 -2.59 -1.80 5.76
N ILE A 82 -2.09 -0.71 5.20
CA ILE A 82 -2.15 -0.45 3.77
C ILE A 82 -0.77 -0.49 3.13
N GLY A 83 -0.75 -0.69 1.82
CA GLY A 83 0.41 -0.52 0.94
C GLY A 83 0.07 0.37 -0.23
N VAL A 84 0.99 1.22 -0.63
CA VAL A 84 0.86 2.08 -1.80
C VAL A 84 1.41 1.37 -3.02
N TYR A 85 0.74 1.49 -4.15
CA TYR A 85 1.28 1.06 -5.45
C TYR A 85 2.10 2.21 -6.05
N PRO A 86 3.44 2.12 -6.07
CA PRO A 86 4.29 3.21 -6.54
C PRO A 86 4.26 3.38 -8.06
N LEU A 87 4.06 2.29 -8.81
CA LEU A 87 4.01 2.33 -10.28
C LEU A 87 2.67 2.89 -10.76
N LEU A 88 2.72 4.03 -11.44
CA LEU A 88 1.56 4.68 -12.02
C LEU A 88 1.12 4.00 -13.32
N GLN A 89 -0.07 4.36 -13.83
CA GLN A 89 -0.64 3.76 -15.05
C GLN A 89 0.17 4.08 -16.32
N ASP A 90 0.95 5.16 -16.31
CA ASP A 90 1.86 5.58 -17.40
C ASP A 90 3.26 4.95 -17.29
N ASN A 91 3.45 3.98 -16.40
CA ASN A 91 4.72 3.32 -16.10
C ASN A 91 5.80 4.24 -15.48
N THR A 92 5.41 5.35 -14.88
CA THR A 92 6.29 6.21 -14.08
C THR A 92 6.15 5.93 -12.59
N SER A 93 7.09 6.42 -11.78
CA SER A 93 7.04 6.36 -10.32
C SER A 93 7.63 7.64 -9.70
N TRP A 94 7.05 8.08 -8.60
CA TRP A 94 7.54 9.24 -7.84
C TRP A 94 8.66 8.90 -6.86
N PHE A 95 8.81 7.62 -6.49
CA PHE A 95 9.84 7.16 -5.58
C PHE A 95 10.25 5.72 -5.90
N LEU A 96 11.44 5.37 -5.47
CA LEU A 96 11.97 4.01 -5.52
C LEU A 96 12.18 3.51 -4.10
N VAL A 97 12.08 2.20 -3.92
CA VAL A 97 12.36 1.53 -2.66
C VAL A 97 13.50 0.56 -2.86
N ALA A 98 14.55 0.68 -2.06
CA ALA A 98 15.60 -0.31 -1.95
C ALA A 98 15.38 -1.12 -0.66
N ASP A 99 15.29 -2.44 -0.78
CA ASP A 99 15.07 -3.35 0.34
C ASP A 99 16.35 -4.16 0.63
N PHE A 100 16.81 -4.13 1.88
CA PHE A 100 18.02 -4.78 2.36
C PHE A 100 17.65 -5.79 3.45
N ASP A 101 17.45 -7.05 3.09
CA ASP A 101 16.95 -8.10 3.98
C ASP A 101 17.96 -9.22 4.31
N LYS A 102 19.18 -9.17 3.73
CA LYS A 102 20.20 -10.20 3.92
C LYS A 102 21.08 -9.93 5.15
N GLN A 103 21.99 -10.86 5.41
CA GLN A 103 22.85 -10.84 6.61
C GLN A 103 23.59 -9.52 6.83
N ASN A 104 24.07 -8.86 5.77
CA ASN A 104 24.84 -7.61 5.82
C ASN A 104 23.98 -6.36 5.53
N TRP A 105 22.68 -6.42 5.72
CA TRP A 105 21.73 -5.38 5.33
C TRP A 105 22.09 -3.98 5.85
N LYS A 106 22.64 -3.88 7.07
CA LYS A 106 23.00 -2.58 7.66
C LYS A 106 24.16 -1.91 6.92
N GLU A 107 25.21 -2.68 6.60
CA GLU A 107 26.36 -2.19 5.85
C GLU A 107 25.96 -1.84 4.42
N GLU A 108 25.18 -2.69 3.78
CA GLU A 108 24.66 -2.45 2.42
C GLU A 108 23.78 -1.19 2.37
N ALA A 109 22.90 -0.98 3.35
CA ALA A 109 22.07 0.22 3.44
C ALA A 109 22.90 1.50 3.65
N VAL A 110 23.91 1.46 4.52
CA VAL A 110 24.81 2.60 4.72
C VAL A 110 25.61 2.92 3.46
N ASN A 111 26.16 1.92 2.79
CA ASN A 111 26.89 2.09 1.53
C ASN A 111 26.00 2.67 0.44
N PHE A 112 24.74 2.21 0.33
CA PHE A 112 23.75 2.75 -0.59
C PHE A 112 23.43 4.22 -0.32
N LEU A 113 23.19 4.59 0.95
CA LEU A 113 22.94 5.99 1.35
C LEU A 113 24.12 6.89 1.05
N ASN A 114 25.37 6.42 1.28
CA ASN A 114 26.58 7.17 0.95
C ASN A 114 26.71 7.39 -0.56
N ALA A 115 26.47 6.36 -1.37
CA ALA A 115 26.48 6.48 -2.83
C ALA A 115 25.41 7.47 -3.33
N CYS A 116 24.20 7.40 -2.79
CA CYS A 116 23.14 8.36 -3.10
C CYS A 116 23.58 9.80 -2.76
N LYS A 117 24.23 9.99 -1.62
CA LYS A 117 24.73 11.32 -1.21
C LYS A 117 25.80 11.84 -2.16
N GLU A 118 26.74 11.00 -2.58
CA GLU A 118 27.80 11.36 -3.54
C GLU A 118 27.22 11.77 -4.89
N GLU A 119 26.16 11.08 -5.33
CA GLU A 119 25.48 11.35 -6.61
C GLU A 119 24.36 12.41 -6.52
N ASN A 120 24.19 13.07 -5.36
CA ASN A 120 23.10 14.03 -5.07
C ASN A 120 21.68 13.46 -5.29
N ILE A 121 21.49 12.17 -5.02
CA ILE A 121 20.18 11.51 -5.06
C ILE A 121 19.58 11.57 -3.64
N PRO A 122 18.38 12.18 -3.47
CA PRO A 122 17.72 12.20 -2.16
C PRO A 122 17.31 10.78 -1.74
N ALA A 123 17.83 10.30 -0.60
CA ALA A 123 17.49 9.01 0.01
C ALA A 123 17.40 9.16 1.53
N TYR A 124 16.48 8.40 2.16
CA TYR A 124 16.16 8.50 3.59
C TYR A 124 16.14 7.13 4.24
#